data_edf6c4f50ae9f1161a440b69bb6f072b
#
_entry.id   edf6c4f50ae9f1161a440b69bb6f072b
#
_cell.length_a   1.000
_cell.length_b   1.000
_cell.length_c   1.000
_cell.angle_alpha   90.00
_cell.angle_beta   90.00
_cell.angle_gamma   90.00
#
_symmetry.space_group_name_H-M   'P 1'
#
loop_
_entity.id
_entity.type
_entity.pdbx_description
1 polymer ?
#
loop_
_entity_poly.entity_id
_entity_poly.type
_entity_poly.pdbx_seq_one_letter_code
_entity_poly.pdbx_strand_id
1 'polypeptide(L)'
;VRRMIEDGYTLDMIDPDAVRPEEFINYFSYDLNKPKKGEMFGVTTEVSTCPWNKEHELMFVGMATEPVDMSKAPDTNLVFLLDVSGSMDEPDKLPLLQQSFKELVSELGKNDTVSIVTYADGVETVLAGANGTQKEKIYRALDGLYAGGGTNGEDGIQKAYELAKANYIKGGNNRVILATDGDLNIGI
;
A
#
# COMPACT_ATOMS: atom_id res chain seq x y z
N VAL A 1 11.42 7.83 -12.29
CA VAL A 1 11.81 9.16 -12.73
C VAL A 1 12.05 10.10 -11.54
N ARG A 2 11.05 10.33 -10.64
CA ARG A 2 11.20 11.24 -9.49
C ARG A 2 12.43 10.91 -8.65
N ARG A 3 12.60 9.65 -8.24
CA ARG A 3 13.78 9.17 -7.50
C ARG A 3 15.08 9.46 -8.24
N MET A 4 15.14 9.23 -9.56
CA MET A 4 16.33 9.51 -10.36
C MET A 4 16.70 11.00 -10.33
N ILE A 5 15.71 11.89 -10.39
CA ILE A 5 15.93 13.34 -10.30
C ILE A 5 16.40 13.72 -8.88
N GLU A 6 15.81 13.14 -7.83
CA GLU A 6 16.24 13.33 -6.43
C GLU A 6 17.66 12.83 -6.20
N ASP A 7 18.07 11.75 -6.87
CA ASP A 7 19.44 11.20 -6.88
C ASP A 7 20.43 11.99 -7.75
N GLY A 8 19.98 13.10 -8.37
CA GLY A 8 20.82 14.02 -9.14
C GLY A 8 20.96 13.70 -10.63
N TYR A 9 20.15 12.80 -11.18
CA TYR A 9 20.11 12.56 -12.62
C TYR A 9 19.52 13.78 -13.34
N THR A 10 20.17 14.20 -14.42
CA THR A 10 19.62 15.19 -15.34
C THR A 10 18.71 14.53 -16.36
N LEU A 11 17.82 15.30 -17.00
CA LEU A 11 16.81 14.73 -17.91
C LEU A 11 17.40 13.96 -19.09
N ASP A 12 18.59 14.35 -19.54
CA ASP A 12 19.34 13.69 -20.62
C ASP A 12 19.98 12.36 -20.21
N MET A 13 20.10 12.11 -18.90
CA MET A 13 20.59 10.84 -18.34
C MET A 13 19.47 9.83 -18.11
N ILE A 14 18.22 10.26 -18.18
CA ILE A 14 17.06 9.38 -17.97
C ILE A 14 16.69 8.74 -19.31
N ASP A 15 16.73 7.40 -19.34
CA ASP A 15 16.30 6.65 -20.52
C ASP A 15 14.82 6.97 -20.82
N PRO A 16 14.47 7.38 -22.07
CA PRO A 16 13.10 7.62 -22.46
C PRO A 16 12.16 6.44 -22.18
N ASP A 17 12.65 5.20 -22.26
CA ASP A 17 11.86 3.98 -21.99
C ASP A 17 11.54 3.82 -20.50
N ALA A 18 12.23 4.51 -19.61
CA ALA A 18 11.90 4.58 -18.18
C ALA A 18 10.78 5.60 -17.87
N VAL A 19 10.36 6.38 -18.86
CA VAL A 19 9.33 7.41 -18.70
C VAL A 19 7.98 6.86 -19.14
N ARG A 20 7.04 6.82 -18.21
CA ARG A 20 5.66 6.39 -18.47
C ARG A 20 4.73 7.61 -18.45
N PRO A 21 4.29 8.11 -19.62
CA PRO A 21 3.42 9.28 -19.69
C PRO A 21 2.12 9.12 -18.90
N GLU A 22 1.55 7.90 -18.86
CA GLU A 22 0.36 7.57 -18.10
C GLU A 22 0.52 7.78 -16.58
N GLU A 23 1.71 7.52 -16.04
CA GLU A 23 2.00 7.76 -14.61
C GLU A 23 2.10 9.26 -14.32
N PHE A 24 2.67 10.05 -15.25
CA PHE A 24 2.72 11.51 -15.13
C PHE A 24 1.33 12.13 -15.21
N ILE A 25 0.50 11.69 -16.14
CA ILE A 25 -0.87 12.17 -16.30
C ILE A 25 -1.67 11.91 -15.01
N ASN A 26 -1.56 10.71 -14.44
CA ASN A 26 -2.29 10.32 -13.24
C ASN A 26 -1.64 10.79 -11.91
N TYR A 27 -0.45 11.38 -11.97
CA TYR A 27 0.22 11.94 -10.78
C TYR A 27 -0.44 13.22 -10.25
N PHE A 28 -1.06 14.01 -11.13
CA PHE A 28 -1.68 15.27 -10.78
C PHE A 28 -3.14 15.08 -10.37
N SER A 29 -3.60 15.92 -9.46
CA SER A 29 -5.02 16.01 -9.09
C SER A 29 -5.75 16.94 -10.05
N TYR A 30 -6.89 16.49 -10.55
CA TYR A 30 -7.76 17.23 -11.46
C TYR A 30 -9.11 17.47 -10.79
N ASP A 31 -9.74 18.62 -11.08
CA ASP A 31 -11.13 18.89 -10.67
C ASP A 31 -12.08 18.20 -11.65
N LEU A 32 -12.38 16.94 -11.37
CA LEU A 32 -13.22 16.12 -12.22
C LEU A 32 -14.69 16.16 -11.80
N ASN A 33 -15.58 16.08 -12.77
CA ASN A 33 -17.01 15.93 -12.51
C ASN A 33 -17.29 14.66 -11.71
N LYS A 34 -17.98 14.80 -10.59
CA LYS A 34 -18.45 13.66 -9.80
C LYS A 34 -19.63 12.97 -10.51
N PRO A 35 -19.83 11.64 -10.29
CA PRO A 35 -20.99 10.95 -10.83
C PRO A 35 -22.30 11.56 -10.30
N LYS A 36 -23.31 11.63 -11.15
CA LYS A 36 -24.66 11.99 -10.72
C LYS A 36 -25.33 10.80 -10.03
N LYS A 37 -26.40 11.07 -9.29
CA LYS A 37 -27.16 10.02 -8.61
C LYS A 37 -27.55 8.87 -9.57
N GLY A 38 -27.07 7.69 -9.31
CA GLY A 38 -27.31 6.48 -10.12
C GLY A 38 -26.31 6.25 -11.24
N GLU A 39 -25.33 7.11 -11.42
CA GLU A 39 -24.20 6.89 -12.32
C GLU A 39 -23.02 6.26 -11.56
N MET A 40 -22.25 5.42 -12.22
CA MET A 40 -21.05 4.82 -11.64
C MET A 40 -19.82 5.72 -11.77
N PHE A 41 -19.80 6.58 -12.81
CA PHE A 41 -18.68 7.46 -13.13
C PHE A 41 -19.15 8.86 -13.44
N GLY A 42 -18.40 9.86 -12.99
CA GLY A 42 -18.42 11.21 -13.57
C GLY A 42 -17.39 11.29 -14.69
N VAL A 43 -17.74 11.92 -15.78
CA VAL A 43 -16.85 12.10 -16.94
C VAL A 43 -16.65 13.59 -17.17
N THR A 44 -15.39 14.01 -17.33
CA THR A 44 -14.99 15.36 -17.70
C THR A 44 -14.26 15.28 -19.04
N THR A 45 -14.67 16.09 -20.00
CA THR A 45 -14.00 16.18 -21.30
C THR A 45 -13.66 17.62 -21.61
N GLU A 46 -12.44 17.86 -22.04
CA GLU A 46 -11.96 19.17 -22.49
C GLU A 46 -11.17 19.00 -23.78
N VAL A 47 -11.27 19.97 -24.67
CA VAL A 47 -10.51 20.01 -25.92
C VAL A 47 -9.78 21.33 -26.00
N SER A 48 -8.51 21.28 -26.34
CA SER A 48 -7.66 22.47 -26.51
C SER A 48 -6.68 22.26 -27.68
N THR A 49 -6.10 23.35 -28.16
CA THR A 49 -5.01 23.25 -29.14
C THR A 49 -3.83 22.52 -28.49
N CYS A 50 -3.25 21.57 -29.24
CA CYS A 50 -2.08 20.82 -28.77
C CYS A 50 -0.87 21.75 -28.60
N PRO A 51 -0.25 21.85 -27.41
CA PRO A 51 0.83 22.82 -27.14
C PRO A 51 2.10 22.61 -28.01
N TRP A 52 2.38 21.39 -28.41
CA TRP A 52 3.56 21.03 -29.19
C TRP A 52 3.30 20.85 -30.70
N ASN A 53 2.02 20.87 -31.13
CA ASN A 53 1.64 20.84 -32.53
C ASN A 53 0.32 21.60 -32.76
N LYS A 54 0.41 22.82 -33.26
CA LYS A 54 -0.75 23.74 -33.44
C LYS A 54 -1.76 23.27 -34.48
N GLU A 55 -1.43 22.29 -35.33
CA GLU A 55 -2.34 21.72 -36.30
C GLU A 55 -3.20 20.60 -35.70
N HIS A 56 -2.93 20.23 -34.44
CA HIS A 56 -3.64 19.18 -33.74
C HIS A 56 -4.40 19.74 -32.54
N GLU A 57 -5.46 19.04 -32.17
CA GLU A 57 -6.20 19.26 -30.94
C GLU A 57 -5.81 18.17 -29.92
N LEU A 58 -5.81 18.55 -28.65
CA LEU A 58 -5.61 17.67 -27.52
C LEU A 58 -6.96 17.51 -26.79
N MET A 59 -7.46 16.29 -26.69
CA MET A 59 -8.64 15.95 -25.92
C MET A 59 -8.22 15.34 -24.58
N PHE A 60 -8.66 15.99 -23.50
CA PHE A 60 -8.57 15.43 -22.15
C PHE A 60 -9.88 14.69 -21.83
N VAL A 61 -9.75 13.49 -21.27
CA VAL A 61 -10.87 12.68 -20.74
C VAL A 61 -10.54 12.26 -19.34
N GLY A 62 -11.22 12.82 -18.36
CA GLY A 62 -11.12 12.46 -16.95
C GLY A 62 -12.32 11.66 -16.49
N MET A 63 -12.07 10.63 -15.68
CA MET A 63 -13.13 9.82 -15.07
C MET A 63 -12.96 9.80 -13.55
N ALA A 64 -14.05 10.04 -12.82
CA ALA A 64 -14.09 9.97 -11.37
C ALA A 64 -15.20 9.05 -10.88
N THR A 65 -14.94 8.33 -9.80
CA THR A 65 -15.94 7.57 -9.05
C THR A 65 -16.47 8.40 -7.88
N GLU A 66 -17.54 7.94 -7.24
CA GLU A 66 -17.98 8.50 -5.96
C GLU A 66 -16.83 8.31 -4.92
N PRO A 67 -16.49 9.36 -4.16
CA PRO A 67 -15.53 9.21 -3.06
C PRO A 67 -16.00 8.17 -2.06
N VAL A 68 -15.08 7.32 -1.58
CA VAL A 68 -15.39 6.35 -0.54
C VAL A 68 -15.68 7.07 0.77
N ASP A 69 -16.88 6.85 1.31
CA ASP A 69 -17.27 7.36 2.63
C ASP A 69 -16.68 6.45 3.71
N MET A 70 -15.53 6.82 4.24
CA MET A 70 -14.83 6.05 5.27
C MET A 70 -15.63 5.92 6.57
N SER A 71 -16.61 6.80 6.82
CA SER A 71 -17.49 6.69 8.01
C SER A 71 -18.42 5.47 7.95
N LYS A 72 -18.59 4.91 6.76
CA LYS A 72 -19.40 3.71 6.48
C LYS A 72 -18.55 2.48 6.21
N ALA A 73 -17.23 2.60 6.31
CA ALA A 73 -16.33 1.47 6.14
C ALA A 73 -16.64 0.40 7.22
N PRO A 74 -16.68 -0.88 6.86
CA PRO A 74 -16.88 -1.95 7.83
C PRO A 74 -15.67 -2.03 8.77
N ASP A 75 -15.92 -2.45 10.02
CA ASP A 75 -14.85 -2.74 10.98
C ASP A 75 -13.83 -3.70 10.37
N THR A 76 -12.55 -3.50 10.62
CA THR A 76 -11.47 -4.15 9.91
C THR A 76 -10.57 -4.95 10.85
N ASN A 77 -10.28 -6.19 10.47
CA ASN A 77 -9.26 -7.03 11.10
C ASN A 77 -8.10 -7.21 10.14
N LEU A 78 -6.97 -6.59 10.44
CA LEU A 78 -5.74 -6.64 9.65
C LEU A 78 -4.71 -7.55 10.30
N VAL A 79 -4.16 -8.47 9.54
CA VAL A 79 -2.98 -9.22 9.93
C VAL A 79 -1.86 -8.89 8.95
N PHE A 80 -0.82 -8.23 9.44
CA PHE A 80 0.39 -7.96 8.67
C PHE A 80 1.30 -9.19 8.77
N LEU A 81 1.60 -9.80 7.64
CA LEU A 81 2.58 -10.87 7.51
C LEU A 81 3.80 -10.30 6.78
N LEU A 82 4.87 -10.07 7.53
CA LEU A 82 6.00 -9.27 7.09
C LEU A 82 7.25 -10.12 6.93
N ASP A 83 7.83 -10.05 5.77
CA ASP A 83 9.17 -10.52 5.51
C ASP A 83 10.17 -9.62 6.24
N VAL A 84 10.99 -10.23 7.09
CA VAL A 84 12.10 -9.56 7.76
C VAL A 84 13.42 -10.30 7.48
N SER A 85 13.50 -11.01 6.35
CA SER A 85 14.74 -11.63 5.89
C SER A 85 15.83 -10.61 5.59
N GLY A 86 17.08 -11.07 5.47
CA GLY A 86 18.23 -10.20 5.25
C GLY A 86 18.13 -9.33 3.98
N SER A 87 17.44 -9.82 2.94
CA SER A 87 17.21 -9.05 1.70
C SER A 87 16.32 -7.82 1.90
N MET A 88 15.55 -7.76 2.99
CA MET A 88 14.70 -6.63 3.34
C MET A 88 15.45 -5.44 3.99
N ASP A 89 16.76 -5.55 4.22
CA ASP A 89 17.61 -4.51 4.83
C ASP A 89 18.03 -3.42 3.83
N GLU A 90 17.04 -2.82 3.18
CA GLU A 90 17.22 -1.72 2.23
C GLU A 90 16.24 -0.58 2.56
N PRO A 91 16.61 0.69 2.36
CA PRO A 91 15.78 1.84 2.73
C PRO A 91 14.39 1.84 2.08
N ASP A 92 14.25 1.27 0.90
CA ASP A 92 13.00 1.16 0.12
C ASP A 92 12.26 -0.16 0.34
N LYS A 93 12.69 -0.99 1.29
CA LYS A 93 12.03 -2.24 1.69
C LYS A 93 11.46 -2.14 3.11
N LEU A 94 12.08 -2.75 4.12
CA LEU A 94 11.52 -2.79 5.48
C LEU A 94 11.28 -1.40 6.09
N PRO A 95 12.20 -0.41 5.99
CA PRO A 95 11.94 0.92 6.53
C PRO A 95 10.75 1.63 5.86
N LEU A 96 10.61 1.52 4.54
CA LEU A 96 9.47 2.09 3.82
C LEU A 96 8.17 1.37 4.20
N LEU A 97 8.22 0.05 4.38
CA LEU A 97 7.09 -0.76 4.82
C LEU A 97 6.61 -0.35 6.22
N GLN A 98 7.52 -0.19 7.18
CA GLN A 98 7.22 0.28 8.53
C GLN A 98 6.48 1.63 8.50
N GLN A 99 6.97 2.58 7.69
CA GLN A 99 6.34 3.88 7.53
C GLN A 99 4.96 3.78 6.90
N SER A 100 4.81 2.99 5.85
CA SER A 100 3.54 2.79 5.13
C SER A 100 2.48 2.14 6.02
N PHE A 101 2.86 1.16 6.85
CA PHE A 101 1.92 0.54 7.78
C PHE A 101 1.55 1.44 8.95
N LYS A 102 2.43 2.33 9.41
CA LYS A 102 2.04 3.34 10.40
C LYS A 102 0.98 4.29 9.84
N GLU A 103 1.12 4.70 8.58
CA GLU A 103 0.11 5.52 7.92
C GLU A 103 -1.23 4.79 7.83
N LEU A 104 -1.24 3.53 7.38
CA LEU A 104 -2.44 2.71 7.36
C LEU A 104 -3.07 2.57 8.74
N VAL A 105 -2.25 2.29 9.76
CA VAL A 105 -2.69 2.16 11.15
C VAL A 105 -3.27 3.47 11.68
N SER A 106 -2.79 4.64 11.22
CA SER A 106 -3.30 5.94 11.65
C SER A 106 -4.81 6.09 11.40
N GLU A 107 -5.32 5.50 10.34
CA GLU A 107 -6.73 5.54 9.92
C GLU A 107 -7.65 4.57 10.71
N LEU A 108 -7.11 3.61 11.45
CA LEU A 108 -7.90 2.60 12.15
C LEU A 108 -8.62 3.16 13.37
N GLY A 109 -9.78 2.62 13.66
CA GLY A 109 -10.66 3.02 14.76
C GLY A 109 -10.74 2.00 15.90
N LYS A 110 -11.68 2.23 16.79
CA LYS A 110 -11.87 1.44 18.03
C LYS A 110 -12.36 0.02 17.80
N ASN A 111 -13.00 -0.24 16.67
CA ASN A 111 -13.54 -1.55 16.32
C ASN A 111 -12.58 -2.35 15.43
N ASP A 112 -11.49 -1.70 14.97
CA ASP A 112 -10.49 -2.36 14.15
C ASP A 112 -9.48 -3.11 14.99
N THR A 113 -8.91 -4.16 14.41
CA THR A 113 -7.92 -5.04 15.07
C THR A 113 -6.70 -5.18 14.19
N VAL A 114 -5.52 -5.19 14.81
CA VAL A 114 -4.24 -5.37 14.14
C VAL A 114 -3.46 -6.52 14.76
N SER A 115 -2.95 -7.40 13.93
CA SER A 115 -1.93 -8.39 14.30
C SER A 115 -0.72 -8.25 13.40
N ILE A 116 0.47 -8.55 13.92
CA ILE A 116 1.73 -8.51 13.19
C ILE A 116 2.44 -9.85 13.38
N VAL A 117 2.72 -10.51 12.28
CA VAL A 117 3.51 -11.73 12.18
C VAL A 117 4.71 -11.43 11.31
N THR A 118 5.88 -11.82 11.75
CA THR A 118 7.10 -11.75 10.94
C THR A 118 7.58 -13.14 10.60
N TYR A 119 8.29 -13.26 9.48
CA TYR A 119 9.00 -14.47 9.11
C TYR A 119 10.37 -14.15 8.53
N ALA A 120 11.34 -15.00 8.87
CA ALA A 120 12.70 -15.03 8.37
C ALA A 120 13.23 -16.48 8.50
N ASP A 121 14.20 -16.75 9.38
CA ASP A 121 14.61 -18.12 9.74
C ASP A 121 13.49 -18.86 10.51
N GLY A 122 12.59 -18.13 11.14
CA GLY A 122 11.44 -18.64 11.87
C GLY A 122 10.27 -17.66 11.80
N VAL A 123 9.19 -18.03 12.46
CA VAL A 123 7.96 -17.21 12.51
C VAL A 123 7.77 -16.66 13.92
N GLU A 124 7.53 -15.35 14.00
CA GLU A 124 7.26 -14.67 15.26
C GLU A 124 5.91 -13.94 15.21
N THR A 125 5.13 -14.05 16.30
CA THR A 125 3.95 -13.20 16.51
C THR A 125 4.35 -11.98 17.31
N VAL A 126 4.67 -10.89 16.62
CA VAL A 126 5.11 -9.63 17.23
C VAL A 126 3.97 -8.94 17.95
N LEU A 127 2.77 -9.03 17.38
CA LEU A 127 1.56 -8.41 17.94
C LEU A 127 0.33 -9.27 17.61
N ALA A 128 -0.53 -9.53 18.59
CA ALA A 128 -1.75 -10.29 18.42
C ALA A 128 -2.97 -9.47 18.84
N GLY A 129 -3.88 -9.20 17.91
CA GLY A 129 -5.20 -8.63 18.15
C GLY A 129 -5.20 -7.30 18.91
N ALA A 130 -4.28 -6.40 18.61
CA ALA A 130 -4.27 -5.07 19.20
C ALA A 130 -5.43 -4.24 18.62
N ASN A 131 -6.13 -3.50 19.50
CA ASN A 131 -7.19 -2.59 19.05
C ASN A 131 -6.60 -1.43 18.24
N GLY A 132 -7.28 -1.03 17.17
CA GLY A 132 -6.82 0.04 16.26
C GLY A 132 -6.57 1.39 16.92
N THR A 133 -7.09 1.65 18.12
CA THR A 133 -6.79 2.86 18.91
C THR A 133 -5.49 2.78 19.70
N GLN A 134 -4.90 1.59 19.83
CA GLN A 134 -3.64 1.38 20.54
C GLN A 134 -2.43 1.74 19.64
N LYS A 135 -2.46 2.90 18.99
CA LYS A 135 -1.48 3.35 17.99
C LYS A 135 -0.03 3.18 18.45
N GLU A 136 0.27 3.70 19.63
CA GLU A 136 1.63 3.64 20.22
C GLU A 136 2.15 2.21 20.38
N LYS A 137 1.25 1.28 20.77
CA LYS A 137 1.63 -0.13 20.91
C LYS A 137 1.95 -0.74 19.55
N ILE A 138 1.11 -0.45 18.54
CA ILE A 138 1.28 -0.95 17.19
C ILE A 138 2.54 -0.33 16.55
N TYR A 139 2.76 0.98 16.72
CA TYR A 139 3.93 1.67 16.19
C TYR A 139 5.23 1.12 16.78
N ARG A 140 5.29 0.90 18.11
CA ARG A 140 6.46 0.29 18.74
C ARG A 140 6.75 -1.11 18.22
N ALA A 141 5.69 -1.90 17.95
CA ALA A 141 5.84 -3.23 17.35
C ALA A 141 6.44 -3.14 15.94
N LEU A 142 5.98 -2.18 15.12
CA LEU A 142 6.53 -1.93 13.79
C LEU A 142 7.97 -1.39 13.86
N ASP A 143 8.26 -0.43 14.75
CA ASP A 143 9.59 0.17 14.90
C ASP A 143 10.64 -0.82 15.42
N GLY A 144 10.20 -1.83 16.16
CA GLY A 144 11.07 -2.87 16.68
C GLY A 144 11.49 -3.93 15.65
N LEU A 145 10.95 -3.87 14.43
CA LEU A 145 11.32 -4.83 13.38
C LEU A 145 12.69 -4.49 12.79
N TYR A 146 13.47 -5.51 12.54
CA TYR A 146 14.77 -5.42 11.87
C TYR A 146 14.92 -6.59 10.90
N ALA A 147 15.62 -6.34 9.80
CA ALA A 147 15.87 -7.36 8.79
C ALA A 147 17.06 -8.25 9.19
N GLY A 148 16.95 -9.55 8.88
CA GLY A 148 18.01 -10.54 9.09
C GLY A 148 17.52 -11.97 8.92
N GLY A 149 18.45 -12.91 8.72
CA GLY A 149 18.14 -14.33 8.56
C GLY A 149 17.66 -14.73 7.16
N GLY A 150 17.16 -15.95 7.04
CA GLY A 150 16.63 -16.56 5.82
C GLY A 150 15.15 -16.26 5.59
N THR A 151 14.45 -17.06 4.75
CA THR A 151 13.07 -16.78 4.36
C THR A 151 12.21 -18.05 4.43
N ASN A 152 11.55 -18.29 5.56
CA ASN A 152 10.57 -19.38 5.75
C ASN A 152 9.14 -18.81 5.74
N GLY A 153 8.52 -18.70 4.55
CA GLY A 153 7.21 -18.05 4.39
C GLY A 153 6.01 -18.94 4.73
N GLU A 154 6.10 -20.26 4.63
CA GLU A 154 4.96 -21.18 4.77
C GLU A 154 4.35 -21.12 6.17
N ASP A 155 5.15 -21.32 7.21
CA ASP A 155 4.69 -21.26 8.60
C ASP A 155 4.14 -19.88 8.95
N GLY A 156 4.69 -18.82 8.34
CA GLY A 156 4.21 -17.43 8.48
C GLY A 156 2.78 -17.28 7.98
N ILE A 157 2.46 -17.83 6.81
CA ILE A 157 1.11 -17.79 6.24
C ILE A 157 0.12 -18.51 7.17
N GLN A 158 0.45 -19.72 7.64
CA GLN A 158 -0.40 -20.47 8.55
C GLN A 158 -0.68 -19.67 9.82
N LYS A 159 0.35 -19.09 10.43
CA LYS A 159 0.24 -18.26 11.63
C LYS A 159 -0.60 -17.01 11.43
N ALA A 160 -0.43 -16.33 10.30
CA ALA A 160 -1.24 -15.17 9.96
C ALA A 160 -2.74 -15.52 9.84
N TYR A 161 -3.07 -16.64 9.21
CA TYR A 161 -4.45 -17.10 9.10
C TYR A 161 -5.04 -17.57 10.44
N GLU A 162 -4.25 -18.16 11.34
CA GLU A 162 -4.70 -18.44 12.72
C GLU A 162 -5.12 -17.17 13.43
N LEU A 163 -4.30 -16.11 13.38
CA LEU A 163 -4.62 -14.84 14.00
C LEU A 163 -5.81 -14.14 13.33
N ALA A 164 -5.91 -14.23 11.99
CA ALA A 164 -7.05 -13.69 11.26
C ALA A 164 -8.37 -14.35 11.68
N LYS A 165 -8.35 -15.66 11.92
CA LYS A 165 -9.52 -16.42 12.43
C LYS A 165 -9.80 -16.08 13.89
N ALA A 166 -8.79 -15.96 14.74
CA ALA A 166 -8.95 -15.65 16.17
C ALA A 166 -9.58 -14.28 16.40
N ASN A 167 -9.31 -13.32 15.52
CA ASN A 167 -9.84 -11.95 15.60
C ASN A 167 -10.90 -11.66 14.53
N TYR A 168 -11.55 -12.69 13.99
CA TYR A 168 -12.48 -12.55 12.88
C TYR A 168 -13.68 -11.67 13.22
N ILE A 169 -13.90 -10.64 12.43
CA ILE A 169 -15.06 -9.72 12.55
C ILE A 169 -16.13 -10.16 11.54
N LYS A 170 -17.25 -10.64 12.06
CA LYS A 170 -18.38 -11.05 11.23
C LYS A 170 -19.00 -9.84 10.52
N GLY A 171 -19.05 -9.88 9.19
CA GLY A 171 -19.53 -8.76 8.37
C GLY A 171 -18.51 -7.64 8.20
N GLY A 172 -17.35 -7.77 8.83
CA GLY A 172 -16.23 -6.84 8.69
C GLY A 172 -15.29 -7.20 7.54
N ASN A 173 -14.27 -6.38 7.38
CA ASN A 173 -13.21 -6.56 6.40
C ASN A 173 -12.03 -7.29 7.06
N ASN A 174 -11.88 -8.59 6.81
CA ASN A 174 -10.81 -9.41 7.37
C ASN A 174 -9.74 -9.64 6.31
N ARG A 175 -8.51 -9.18 6.55
CA ARG A 175 -7.41 -9.23 5.58
C ARG A 175 -6.11 -9.70 6.21
N VAL A 176 -5.40 -10.56 5.48
CA VAL A 176 -3.97 -10.80 5.67
C VAL A 176 -3.24 -10.04 4.57
N ILE A 177 -2.30 -9.21 4.95
CA ILE A 177 -1.47 -8.41 4.05
C ILE A 177 -0.06 -8.96 4.13
N LEU A 178 0.34 -9.67 3.06
CA LEU A 178 1.70 -10.17 2.90
C LEU A 178 2.56 -9.08 2.27
N ALA A 179 3.68 -8.78 2.90
CA ALA A 179 4.70 -7.89 2.37
C ALA A 179 6.04 -8.61 2.32
N THR A 180 6.58 -8.77 1.12
CA THR A 180 7.82 -9.47 0.79
C THR A 180 8.45 -8.81 -0.43
N ASP A 181 9.75 -8.94 -0.60
CA ASP A 181 10.43 -8.57 -1.85
C ASP A 181 10.36 -9.68 -2.92
N GLY A 182 9.68 -10.78 -2.61
CA GLY A 182 9.43 -11.89 -3.53
C GLY A 182 10.47 -13.01 -3.48
N ASP A 183 11.49 -12.90 -2.64
CA ASP A 183 12.54 -13.91 -2.50
C ASP A 183 12.15 -14.98 -1.45
N LEU A 184 11.26 -15.89 -1.83
CA LEU A 184 10.80 -17.00 -1.00
C LEU A 184 11.72 -18.21 -1.22
N ASN A 185 12.84 -18.27 -0.48
CA ASN A 185 13.89 -19.27 -0.70
C ASN A 185 13.70 -20.60 0.07
N ILE A 186 12.76 -20.66 1.02
CA ILE A 186 12.50 -21.84 1.85
C ILE A 186 10.99 -22.07 1.92
N GLY A 187 10.57 -23.24 1.58
CA GLY A 187 9.21 -23.72 1.45
C GLY A 187 9.08 -24.59 0.21
N ILE A 188 7.98 -25.32 0.05
CA ILE A 188 7.78 -26.31 -1.03
C ILE A 188 8.11 -25.73 -2.38
#